data_e3c50498eaf2e4e1698b1cea68b9d4e6
#
_entry.id   e3c50498eaf2e4e1698b1cea68b9d4e6
#
_cell.length_a   1.000
_cell.length_b   1.000
_cell.length_c   1.000
_cell.angle_alpha   90.00
_cell.angle_beta   90.00
_cell.angle_gamma   90.00
#
_symmetry.space_group_name_H-M   'P 1'
#
loop_
_entity.id
_entity.type
_entity.pdbx_description
1 polymer ?
#
loop_
_entity_poly.entity_id
_entity_poly.type
_entity_poly.pdbx_seq_one_letter_code
_entity_poly.pdbx_strand_id
1 'polypeptide(L)'
;ALSQGVASDSIATRPLPPLSTLDGFGRMSEPPNTSRPLPAGVGEDVTPGPQTPPGFYGLAQSRRAVNLGPSLAPQLFDAHASGVETAEYGPTLQRELRVWFLVAAFGLLLADFIISLIFRGLTPRISRAAAATAICLALAGGLLGTGATPGWAQSSDRFALEATKDTRLGYILTGDTKIDETSRAGLAGLGCSLSRRTSVVPGAPIGLDVERDELAFFPLIYWPMTERQAPLSDGARGRINSFLRNGGTILFDTRDQNLSGIGGVGPGTQTLRATVEGLDIPALLEIPAGHVLTKAFYLLHEFPGRWEGGRLFVQQPDERVNDGVSSVIIGANDFASAWAIDATGRPMFPVMPGS
;
A
#
# COMPACT_ATOMS: atom_id res chain seq x y z
N ALA A 1 -3.47 -15.09 -27.18
CA ALA A 1 -3.34 -16.43 -27.79
C ALA A 1 -3.42 -17.46 -26.67
N LEU A 2 -4.46 -18.25 -26.76
CA LEU A 2 -4.79 -19.35 -25.86
C LEU A 2 -3.64 -20.35 -25.79
N SER A 3 -3.09 -20.59 -24.62
CA SER A 3 -2.36 -21.82 -24.36
C SER A 3 -3.38 -22.97 -24.39
N GLN A 4 -3.47 -23.63 -25.53
CA GLN A 4 -4.11 -24.92 -25.60
C GLN A 4 -3.32 -25.88 -24.73
N GLY A 5 -3.94 -26.36 -23.65
CA GLY A 5 -3.46 -27.49 -22.90
C GLY A 5 -3.24 -28.63 -23.88
N VAL A 6 -2.01 -29.03 -24.05
CA VAL A 6 -1.68 -30.26 -24.80
C VAL A 6 -2.33 -31.41 -24.05
N ALA A 7 -3.16 -32.13 -24.75
CA ALA A 7 -4.01 -33.21 -24.30
C ALA A 7 -3.24 -34.15 -23.33
N SER A 8 -3.80 -34.31 -22.16
CA SER A 8 -3.31 -35.18 -21.08
C SER A 8 -3.35 -36.70 -21.40
N ASP A 9 -3.92 -37.10 -22.52
CA ASP A 9 -4.23 -38.51 -22.79
C ASP A 9 -3.10 -39.37 -23.37
N SER A 10 -2.04 -38.77 -23.88
CA SER A 10 -0.91 -39.56 -24.46
C SER A 10 0.23 -39.87 -23.46
N ILE A 11 0.17 -39.33 -22.26
CA ILE A 11 1.26 -39.43 -21.24
C ILE A 11 1.03 -40.60 -20.29
N ALA A 12 -0.17 -41.18 -20.31
CA ALA A 12 -0.60 -42.19 -19.33
C ALA A 12 0.03 -43.58 -19.48
N THR A 13 0.77 -43.86 -20.51
CA THR A 13 1.26 -45.23 -20.81
C THR A 13 2.71 -45.52 -20.45
N ARG A 14 3.51 -44.52 -20.06
CA ARG A 14 4.93 -44.70 -19.71
C ARG A 14 5.28 -44.04 -18.36
N PRO A 15 6.14 -44.66 -17.56
CA PRO A 15 6.66 -44.02 -16.36
C PRO A 15 7.42 -42.73 -16.72
N LEU A 16 7.19 -41.68 -15.95
CA LEU A 16 7.79 -40.36 -16.15
C LEU A 16 9.06 -40.22 -15.32
N PRO A 17 10.26 -40.14 -15.93
CA PRO A 17 11.49 -39.96 -15.20
C PRO A 17 11.54 -38.57 -14.52
N PRO A 18 12.23 -38.45 -13.38
CA PRO A 18 12.45 -37.14 -12.75
C PRO A 18 13.36 -36.30 -13.65
N LEU A 19 13.00 -35.07 -13.91
CA LEU A 19 13.74 -34.12 -14.75
C LEU A 19 14.51 -33.10 -13.92
N SER A 20 13.84 -32.52 -12.93
CA SER A 20 14.41 -31.59 -11.97
C SER A 20 13.56 -31.61 -10.70
N THR A 21 14.19 -31.54 -9.54
CA THR A 21 13.51 -31.65 -8.25
C THR A 21 13.79 -30.46 -7.36
N LEU A 22 12.87 -30.15 -6.48
CA LEU A 22 13.04 -29.14 -5.44
C LEU A 22 13.83 -29.76 -4.27
N ASP A 23 14.85 -29.06 -3.80
CA ASP A 23 15.54 -29.39 -2.55
C ASP A 23 14.75 -28.88 -1.32
N GLY A 24 15.21 -29.19 -0.11
CA GLY A 24 14.59 -28.76 1.14
C GLY A 24 14.64 -27.25 1.38
N PHE A 25 15.35 -26.49 0.54
CA PHE A 25 15.47 -25.02 0.60
C PHE A 25 14.72 -24.34 -0.55
N GLY A 26 13.92 -25.09 -1.32
CA GLY A 26 13.14 -24.54 -2.42
C GLY A 26 13.94 -24.27 -3.70
N ARG A 27 15.15 -24.80 -3.85
CA ARG A 27 15.97 -24.64 -5.06
C ARG A 27 15.75 -25.81 -6.00
N MET A 28 15.63 -25.50 -7.31
CA MET A 28 15.56 -26.53 -8.34
C MET A 28 16.97 -27.08 -8.61
N SER A 29 17.12 -28.38 -8.48
CA SER A 29 18.38 -29.10 -8.69
C SER A 29 18.17 -30.35 -9.55
N GLU A 30 19.28 -30.99 -9.96
CA GLU A 30 19.23 -32.31 -10.58
C GLU A 30 18.62 -33.34 -9.62
N PRO A 31 17.82 -34.30 -10.13
CA PRO A 31 17.17 -35.29 -9.29
C PRO A 31 18.23 -36.13 -8.53
N PRO A 32 18.07 -36.30 -7.21
CA PRO A 32 18.92 -37.20 -6.48
C PRO A 32 18.77 -38.65 -6.96
N ASN A 33 19.81 -39.46 -6.85
CA ASN A 33 19.83 -40.85 -7.30
C ASN A 33 18.77 -41.74 -6.62
N THR A 34 18.17 -41.27 -5.55
CA THR A 34 17.07 -41.94 -4.84
C THR A 34 15.69 -41.70 -5.46
N SER A 35 15.60 -40.73 -6.39
CA SER A 35 14.34 -40.36 -7.04
C SER A 35 13.89 -41.47 -8.01
N ARG A 36 12.60 -41.85 -7.91
CA ARG A 36 11.98 -42.86 -8.77
C ARG A 36 11.11 -42.19 -9.82
N PRO A 37 11.02 -42.82 -11.03
CA PRO A 37 10.05 -42.38 -12.03
C PRO A 37 8.62 -42.50 -11.49
N LEU A 38 7.75 -41.57 -11.89
CA LEU A 38 6.33 -41.65 -11.59
C LEU A 38 5.70 -42.80 -12.39
N PRO A 39 4.88 -43.66 -11.77
CA PRO A 39 4.18 -44.74 -12.48
C PRO A 39 3.25 -44.20 -13.56
N ALA A 40 3.08 -44.97 -14.63
CA ALA A 40 2.10 -44.63 -15.65
C ALA A 40 0.67 -44.68 -15.07
N GLY A 41 -0.19 -43.76 -15.50
CA GLY A 41 -1.62 -43.75 -15.09
C GLY A 41 -1.93 -43.17 -13.73
N VAL A 42 -0.95 -42.66 -12.97
CA VAL A 42 -1.20 -41.98 -11.69
C VAL A 42 -1.81 -40.60 -11.98
N GLY A 43 -3.00 -40.33 -11.45
CA GLY A 43 -3.73 -39.07 -11.56
C GLY A 43 -2.99 -37.90 -10.91
N GLU A 44 -3.65 -36.75 -10.77
CA GLU A 44 -3.06 -35.50 -10.23
C GLU A 44 -2.63 -35.60 -8.76
N ASP A 45 -3.05 -36.61 -8.03
CA ASP A 45 -2.82 -36.78 -6.59
C ASP A 45 -1.57 -37.63 -6.28
N VAL A 46 -0.39 -37.17 -6.74
CA VAL A 46 0.87 -37.78 -6.29
C VAL A 46 1.31 -37.09 -5.01
N THR A 47 1.33 -37.86 -3.91
CA THR A 47 1.88 -37.37 -2.66
C THR A 47 3.40 -37.28 -2.76
N PRO A 48 4.00 -36.11 -2.60
CA PRO A 48 5.43 -35.94 -2.58
C PRO A 48 6.09 -36.69 -1.43
N GLY A 49 7.25 -37.28 -1.68
CA GLY A 49 7.98 -38.03 -0.67
C GLY A 49 9.47 -38.15 -1.00
N PRO A 50 10.29 -38.80 -0.15
CA PRO A 50 11.74 -38.94 -0.39
C PRO A 50 12.10 -39.64 -1.68
N GLN A 51 11.25 -40.53 -2.20
CA GLN A 51 11.46 -41.24 -3.46
C GLN A 51 10.82 -40.53 -4.67
N THR A 52 9.84 -39.65 -4.42
CA THR A 52 9.15 -38.81 -5.39
C THR A 52 9.18 -37.37 -4.94
N PRO A 53 10.38 -36.73 -4.89
CA PRO A 53 10.47 -35.36 -4.42
C PRO A 53 9.66 -34.41 -5.32
N PRO A 54 9.19 -33.28 -4.77
CA PRO A 54 8.47 -32.30 -5.58
C PRO A 54 9.37 -31.77 -6.70
N GLY A 55 8.77 -31.48 -7.86
CA GLY A 55 9.55 -31.03 -9.02
C GLY A 55 8.86 -31.38 -10.34
N PHE A 56 9.66 -31.42 -11.40
CA PHE A 56 9.20 -31.75 -12.75
C PHE A 56 9.63 -33.16 -13.15
N TYR A 57 8.66 -33.91 -13.67
CA TYR A 57 8.82 -35.29 -14.16
C TYR A 57 8.40 -35.36 -15.63
N GLY A 58 9.06 -36.20 -16.41
CA GLY A 58 8.77 -36.42 -17.82
C GLY A 58 9.89 -36.04 -18.76
N LEU A 59 9.54 -35.70 -19.97
CA LEU A 59 10.48 -35.27 -21.03
C LEU A 59 10.48 -33.73 -21.11
N ALA A 60 11.54 -33.14 -21.65
CA ALA A 60 11.70 -31.71 -21.76
C ALA A 60 10.50 -30.99 -22.45
N GLN A 61 9.84 -31.68 -23.36
CA GLN A 61 8.70 -31.16 -24.14
C GLN A 61 7.33 -31.48 -23.52
N SER A 62 7.25 -32.43 -22.56
CA SER A 62 6.03 -32.78 -21.84
C SER A 62 6.34 -33.02 -20.38
N ARG A 63 6.29 -31.94 -19.60
CA ARG A 63 6.63 -31.93 -18.17
C ARG A 63 5.38 -32.00 -17.33
N ARG A 64 5.42 -32.80 -16.28
CA ARG A 64 4.39 -32.85 -15.25
C ARG A 64 4.99 -32.37 -13.93
N ALA A 65 4.29 -31.50 -13.24
CA ALA A 65 4.70 -31.01 -11.94
C ALA A 65 4.12 -31.89 -10.81
N VAL A 66 4.97 -32.22 -9.84
CA VAL A 66 4.56 -32.77 -8.54
C VAL A 66 4.71 -31.67 -7.51
N ASN A 67 3.59 -31.20 -6.98
CA ASN A 67 3.53 -30.05 -6.09
C ASN A 67 3.39 -30.49 -4.63
N LEU A 68 3.99 -29.71 -3.73
CA LEU A 68 3.84 -29.90 -2.27
C LEU A 68 2.45 -29.49 -1.74
N GLY A 69 1.69 -28.69 -2.49
CA GLY A 69 0.54 -27.91 -2.06
C GLY A 69 -0.45 -28.56 -1.10
N PRO A 70 -1.29 -29.55 -1.50
CA PRO A 70 -2.40 -29.99 -0.68
C PRO A 70 -2.02 -30.82 0.54
N SER A 71 -0.80 -31.38 0.57
CA SER A 71 -0.33 -32.28 1.65
C SER A 71 0.45 -31.56 2.76
N LEU A 72 0.72 -30.28 2.60
CA LEU A 72 1.36 -29.47 3.65
C LEU A 72 0.31 -28.94 4.60
N ALA A 73 0.15 -29.62 5.74
CA ALA A 73 -0.42 -28.99 6.93
C ALA A 73 0.73 -28.24 7.64
N PRO A 74 0.81 -26.90 7.57
CA PRO A 74 1.83 -26.18 8.31
C PRO A 74 1.61 -26.42 9.79
N GLN A 75 2.56 -27.07 10.45
CA GLN A 75 2.57 -27.13 11.90
C GLN A 75 3.02 -25.74 12.38
N LEU A 76 2.14 -25.10 13.14
CA LEU A 76 2.52 -23.89 13.85
C LEU A 76 3.68 -24.23 14.78
N PHE A 77 4.74 -23.46 14.67
CA PHE A 77 5.89 -23.58 15.57
C PHE A 77 5.40 -23.31 17.00
N ASP A 78 5.54 -24.30 17.87
CA ASP A 78 5.19 -24.13 19.28
C ASP A 78 6.30 -23.33 19.96
N ALA A 79 6.12 -22.01 20.07
CA ALA A 79 7.06 -21.11 20.69
C ALA A 79 7.37 -21.46 22.16
N HIS A 80 6.49 -22.22 22.83
CA HIS A 80 6.68 -22.65 24.22
C HIS A 80 7.76 -23.72 24.35
N ALA A 81 8.03 -24.50 23.30
CA ALA A 81 9.06 -25.55 23.33
C ALA A 81 10.50 -25.00 23.34
N SER A 82 10.71 -23.73 23.02
CA SER A 82 12.04 -23.11 22.87
C SER A 82 12.44 -22.16 23.99
N GLY A 83 11.65 -22.04 25.07
CA GLY A 83 11.96 -21.14 26.21
C GLY A 83 11.88 -19.64 25.85
N VAL A 84 11.21 -19.31 24.75
CA VAL A 84 10.94 -17.92 24.34
C VAL A 84 9.66 -17.46 25.01
N GLU A 85 9.75 -16.37 25.77
CA GLU A 85 8.59 -15.73 26.38
C GLU A 85 7.77 -15.04 25.26
N THR A 86 6.56 -15.53 25.03
CA THR A 86 5.64 -14.94 24.04
C THR A 86 4.90 -13.80 24.71
N ALA A 87 5.20 -12.56 24.31
CA ALA A 87 4.41 -11.39 24.69
C ALA A 87 3.43 -11.06 23.58
N GLU A 88 2.14 -11.00 23.87
CA GLU A 88 1.17 -10.44 22.96
C GLU A 88 1.35 -8.91 22.90
N TYR A 89 1.42 -8.38 21.68
CA TYR A 89 1.30 -6.92 21.46
C TYR A 89 -0.14 -6.51 21.76
N GLY A 90 -0.43 -6.35 23.05
CA GLY A 90 -1.67 -5.70 23.47
C GLY A 90 -1.64 -4.22 23.18
N PRO A 91 -2.80 -3.56 23.00
CA PRO A 91 -2.83 -2.11 22.91
C PRO A 91 -2.17 -1.54 24.16
N THR A 92 -1.05 -0.84 23.98
CA THR A 92 -0.43 -0.09 25.07
C THR A 92 -1.46 0.94 25.53
N LEU A 93 -2.03 0.74 26.71
CA LEU A 93 -2.89 1.70 27.35
C LEU A 93 -2.08 2.98 27.57
N GLN A 94 -2.11 3.86 26.58
CA GLN A 94 -1.57 5.22 26.73
C GLN A 94 -2.37 5.90 27.84
N ARG A 95 -1.79 5.96 29.03
CA ARG A 95 -2.37 6.67 30.15
C ARG A 95 -2.19 8.15 29.89
N GLU A 96 -3.23 8.82 29.41
CA GLU A 96 -3.22 10.26 29.21
C GLU A 96 -3.07 10.97 30.57
N LEU A 97 -1.86 11.33 30.91
CA LEU A 97 -1.54 12.10 32.13
C LEU A 97 -1.93 13.58 32.00
N ARG A 98 -2.23 14.04 30.79
CA ARG A 98 -2.59 15.42 30.47
C ARG A 98 -3.73 15.95 31.34
N VAL A 99 -4.76 15.14 31.55
CA VAL A 99 -5.94 15.52 32.34
C VAL A 99 -5.54 15.76 33.80
N TRP A 100 -4.70 14.91 34.38
CA TRP A 100 -4.23 15.03 35.75
C TRP A 100 -3.36 16.27 35.97
N PHE A 101 -2.50 16.62 35.00
CA PHE A 101 -1.71 17.85 35.05
C PHE A 101 -2.59 19.09 34.95
N LEU A 102 -3.63 19.09 34.14
CA LEU A 102 -4.58 20.20 34.05
C LEU A 102 -5.39 20.37 35.34
N VAL A 103 -5.85 19.28 35.95
CA VAL A 103 -6.54 19.32 37.25
C VAL A 103 -5.61 19.86 38.35
N ALA A 104 -4.37 19.43 38.38
CA ALA A 104 -3.38 19.93 39.35
C ALA A 104 -3.08 21.42 39.15
N ALA A 105 -2.90 21.87 37.90
CA ALA A 105 -2.68 23.27 37.56
C ALA A 105 -3.87 24.15 37.96
N PHE A 106 -5.08 23.72 37.71
CA PHE A 106 -6.30 24.41 38.10
C PHE A 106 -6.45 24.46 39.61
N GLY A 107 -6.14 23.37 40.32
CA GLY A 107 -6.12 23.32 41.78
C GLY A 107 -5.13 24.32 42.40
N LEU A 108 -3.93 24.44 41.84
CA LEU A 108 -2.93 25.43 42.27
C LEU A 108 -3.38 26.87 42.02
N LEU A 109 -3.97 27.16 40.88
CA LEU A 109 -4.53 28.48 40.58
C LEU A 109 -5.65 28.86 41.57
N LEU A 110 -6.52 27.90 41.87
CA LEU A 110 -7.61 28.11 42.83
C LEU A 110 -7.06 28.37 44.26
N ALA A 111 -6.03 27.62 44.66
CA ALA A 111 -5.35 27.82 45.93
C ALA A 111 -4.69 29.22 46.02
N ASP A 112 -3.96 29.62 44.97
CA ASP A 112 -3.38 30.95 44.85
C ASP A 112 -4.43 32.06 44.93
N PHE A 113 -5.52 31.92 44.25
CA PHE A 113 -6.67 32.85 44.30
C PHE A 113 -7.22 32.96 45.72
N ILE A 114 -7.44 31.86 46.44
CA ILE A 114 -7.94 31.84 47.81
C ILE A 114 -6.96 32.52 48.75
N ILE A 115 -5.65 32.21 48.64
CA ILE A 115 -4.61 32.84 49.43
C ILE A 115 -4.60 34.35 49.18
N SER A 116 -4.69 34.77 47.92
CA SER A 116 -4.73 36.20 47.55
C SER A 116 -5.93 36.92 48.14
N LEU A 117 -7.11 36.28 48.20
CA LEU A 117 -8.30 36.82 48.86
C LEU A 117 -8.10 36.97 50.36
N ILE A 118 -7.47 36.01 51.03
CA ILE A 118 -7.16 36.05 52.47
C ILE A 118 -6.21 37.23 52.77
N PHE A 119 -5.15 37.39 52.03
CA PHE A 119 -4.21 38.48 52.21
C PHE A 119 -4.79 39.86 51.93
N ARG A 120 -5.79 39.98 51.09
CA ARG A 120 -6.51 41.22 50.78
C ARG A 120 -7.60 41.57 51.81
N GLY A 121 -7.78 40.73 52.85
CA GLY A 121 -8.82 40.94 53.86
C GLY A 121 -10.24 40.84 53.35
N LEU A 122 -10.43 40.39 52.15
CA LEU A 122 -11.74 40.18 51.50
C LEU A 122 -12.23 38.76 51.78
N THR A 123 -12.28 38.34 53.05
CA THR A 123 -12.91 37.07 53.43
C THR A 123 -14.43 37.31 53.52
N PRO A 124 -15.20 37.03 52.47
CA PRO A 124 -16.66 37.01 52.61
C PRO A 124 -16.99 35.91 53.62
N ARG A 125 -17.94 36.16 54.53
CA ARG A 125 -18.55 35.09 55.33
C ARG A 125 -19.27 34.14 54.39
N ILE A 126 -18.50 33.26 53.74
CA ILE A 126 -19.04 32.30 52.81
C ILE A 126 -19.84 31.28 53.62
N SER A 127 -21.14 31.30 53.48
CA SER A 127 -22.00 30.28 54.08
C SER A 127 -21.57 28.92 53.53
N ARG A 128 -21.63 27.89 54.37
CA ARG A 128 -21.24 26.50 53.97
C ARG A 128 -21.93 26.05 52.69
N ALA A 129 -23.15 26.60 52.43
CA ALA A 129 -23.89 26.34 51.19
C ALA A 129 -23.20 26.93 49.95
N ALA A 130 -22.62 28.16 50.00
CA ALA A 130 -21.96 28.79 48.85
C ALA A 130 -20.62 28.10 48.51
N ALA A 131 -19.91 27.62 49.52
CA ALA A 131 -18.68 26.82 49.31
C ALA A 131 -18.99 25.45 48.66
N ALA A 132 -20.06 24.77 49.09
CA ALA A 132 -20.49 23.52 48.50
C ALA A 132 -20.92 23.69 47.04
N THR A 133 -21.65 24.79 46.70
CA THR A 133 -22.06 25.07 45.32
C THR A 133 -20.85 25.36 44.40
N ALA A 134 -19.84 26.08 44.88
CA ALA A 134 -18.65 26.34 44.11
C ALA A 134 -17.82 25.04 43.82
N ILE A 135 -17.73 24.17 44.81
CA ILE A 135 -17.08 22.84 44.65
C ILE A 135 -17.89 21.96 43.70
N CYS A 136 -19.20 21.94 43.78
CA CYS A 136 -20.06 21.17 42.86
C CYS A 136 -19.97 21.71 41.43
N LEU A 137 -19.92 23.03 41.22
CA LEU A 137 -19.72 23.62 39.88
C LEU A 137 -18.34 23.33 39.33
N ALA A 138 -17.27 23.34 40.14
CA ALA A 138 -15.94 22.98 39.70
C ALA A 138 -15.81 21.49 39.34
N LEU A 139 -16.45 20.61 40.10
CA LEU A 139 -16.54 19.17 39.82
C LEU A 139 -17.37 18.86 38.58
N ALA A 140 -18.52 19.56 38.39
CA ALA A 140 -19.37 19.43 37.23
C ALA A 140 -18.70 19.96 35.95
N GLY A 141 -17.94 21.06 36.02
CA GLY A 141 -17.13 21.58 34.92
C GLY A 141 -15.98 20.64 34.53
N GLY A 142 -15.37 19.98 35.52
CA GLY A 142 -14.36 18.95 35.27
C GLY A 142 -14.91 17.69 34.62
N LEU A 143 -16.12 17.26 34.99
CA LEU A 143 -16.80 16.10 34.39
C LEU A 143 -17.33 16.37 32.96
N LEU A 144 -17.76 17.60 32.69
CA LEU A 144 -18.22 18.00 31.34
C LEU A 144 -17.05 18.22 30.37
N GLY A 145 -15.86 18.54 30.89
CA GLY A 145 -14.65 18.69 30.08
C GLY A 145 -13.99 17.38 29.61
N THR A 146 -14.37 16.24 30.19
CA THR A 146 -13.76 14.93 29.81
C THR A 146 -14.41 14.27 28.61
N GLY A 147 -15.49 14.84 28.05
CA GLY A 147 -16.25 14.29 26.91
C GLY A 147 -15.90 14.85 25.54
N ALA A 148 -15.08 15.89 25.48
CA ALA A 148 -14.66 16.47 24.19
C ALA A 148 -13.34 15.86 23.73
N THR A 149 -13.36 14.61 23.26
CA THR A 149 -12.31 14.16 22.34
C THR A 149 -12.42 15.05 21.10
N PRO A 150 -11.35 15.75 20.69
CA PRO A 150 -11.42 16.54 19.48
C PRO A 150 -11.77 15.59 18.34
N GLY A 151 -12.83 15.88 17.58
CA GLY A 151 -13.34 15.04 16.49
C GLY A 151 -12.31 14.75 15.38
N TRP A 152 -11.17 15.39 15.44
CA TRP A 152 -10.01 15.20 14.58
C TRP A 152 -9.26 13.89 14.88
N ALA A 153 -9.09 13.52 16.16
CA ALA A 153 -8.42 12.26 16.53
C ALA A 153 -9.26 11.05 16.11
N GLN A 154 -10.57 11.12 16.29
CA GLN A 154 -11.48 10.04 15.87
C GLN A 154 -11.55 9.88 14.35
N SER A 155 -11.42 10.95 13.57
CA SER A 155 -11.42 10.87 12.11
C SER A 155 -10.12 10.26 11.60
N SER A 156 -8.96 10.61 12.18
CA SER A 156 -7.66 10.03 11.81
C SER A 156 -7.56 8.55 12.18
N ASP A 157 -8.04 8.15 13.36
CA ASP A 157 -8.05 6.76 13.80
C ASP A 157 -8.96 5.89 12.91
N ARG A 158 -10.13 6.41 12.55
CA ARG A 158 -11.04 5.72 11.63
C ARG A 158 -10.45 5.57 10.25
N PHE A 159 -9.79 6.62 9.73
CA PHE A 159 -9.09 6.57 8.47
C PHE A 159 -7.95 5.53 8.50
N ALA A 160 -7.13 5.53 9.55
CA ALA A 160 -6.05 4.55 9.72
C ALA A 160 -6.59 3.12 9.76
N LEU A 161 -7.65 2.85 10.51
CA LEU A 161 -8.31 1.55 10.57
C LEU A 161 -8.86 1.11 9.20
N GLU A 162 -9.48 2.04 8.46
CA GLU A 162 -10.00 1.74 7.14
C GLU A 162 -8.90 1.51 6.11
N ALA A 163 -7.83 2.31 6.14
CA ALA A 163 -6.70 2.23 5.23
C ALA A 163 -5.86 0.96 5.43
N THR A 164 -5.78 0.46 6.68
CA THR A 164 -4.94 -0.70 7.03
C THR A 164 -5.67 -2.04 7.05
N LYS A 165 -7.02 -2.03 6.94
CA LYS A 165 -7.82 -3.25 6.95
C LYS A 165 -7.48 -4.19 5.79
N ASP A 166 -7.25 -3.62 4.62
CA ASP A 166 -6.91 -4.31 3.38
C ASP A 166 -5.78 -3.55 2.69
N THR A 167 -4.98 -4.20 1.84
CA THR A 167 -4.05 -3.48 0.96
C THR A 167 -4.85 -2.58 0.02
N ARG A 168 -4.63 -1.28 0.06
CA ARG A 168 -5.36 -0.32 -0.77
C ARG A 168 -4.42 0.53 -1.62
N LEU A 169 -4.90 0.93 -2.78
CA LEU A 169 -4.21 1.88 -3.65
C LEU A 169 -4.73 3.29 -3.34
N GLY A 170 -3.81 4.25 -3.23
CA GLY A 170 -4.14 5.65 -3.00
C GLY A 170 -4.11 6.47 -4.29
N TYR A 171 -4.92 7.51 -4.39
CA TYR A 171 -4.77 8.55 -5.40
C TYR A 171 -4.89 9.93 -4.77
N ILE A 172 -4.10 10.88 -5.25
CA ILE A 172 -4.14 12.25 -4.73
C ILE A 172 -5.37 12.96 -5.30
N LEU A 173 -6.14 13.58 -4.41
CA LEU A 173 -7.26 14.44 -4.76
C LEU A 173 -6.75 15.72 -5.40
N THR A 174 -7.24 16.01 -6.60
CA THR A 174 -6.85 17.19 -7.38
C THR A 174 -7.80 18.36 -7.19
N GLY A 175 -8.99 18.10 -6.64
CA GLY A 175 -10.10 19.05 -6.55
C GLY A 175 -10.91 19.15 -7.86
N ASP A 176 -10.52 18.44 -8.91
CA ASP A 176 -11.32 18.24 -10.12
C ASP A 176 -12.07 16.91 -10.01
N THR A 177 -13.38 16.99 -9.77
CA THR A 177 -14.24 15.82 -9.55
C THR A 177 -14.12 14.78 -10.66
N LYS A 178 -13.94 15.23 -11.90
CA LYS A 178 -13.83 14.35 -13.07
C LYS A 178 -12.53 13.54 -13.07
N ILE A 179 -11.43 14.19 -12.72
CA ILE A 179 -10.12 13.57 -12.64
C ILE A 179 -10.07 12.63 -11.43
N ASP A 180 -10.63 13.07 -10.30
CA ASP A 180 -10.67 12.29 -9.07
C ASP A 180 -11.52 11.02 -9.23
N GLU A 181 -12.71 11.13 -9.88
CA GLU A 181 -13.55 9.96 -10.23
C GLU A 181 -12.85 9.01 -11.21
N THR A 182 -12.17 9.56 -12.24
CA THR A 182 -11.40 8.74 -13.18
C THR A 182 -10.26 8.02 -12.49
N SER A 183 -9.54 8.69 -11.59
CA SER A 183 -8.46 8.10 -10.80
C SER A 183 -8.97 6.98 -9.92
N ARG A 184 -10.10 7.20 -9.24
CA ARG A 184 -10.76 6.16 -8.43
C ARG A 184 -11.17 4.95 -9.27
N ALA A 185 -11.83 5.17 -10.41
CA ALA A 185 -12.26 4.10 -11.31
C ALA A 185 -11.06 3.36 -11.92
N GLY A 186 -9.99 4.09 -12.27
CA GLY A 186 -8.76 3.53 -12.81
C GLY A 186 -8.06 2.61 -11.80
N LEU A 187 -7.88 3.06 -10.56
CA LEU A 187 -7.27 2.24 -9.53
C LEU A 187 -8.16 1.05 -9.12
N ALA A 188 -9.49 1.18 -9.20
CA ALA A 188 -10.40 0.05 -9.01
C ALA A 188 -10.21 -1.00 -10.11
N GLY A 189 -10.05 -0.59 -11.38
CA GLY A 189 -9.74 -1.47 -12.50
C GLY A 189 -8.38 -2.14 -12.37
N LEU A 190 -7.36 -1.39 -11.94
CA LEU A 190 -6.04 -1.94 -11.61
C LEU A 190 -6.14 -2.97 -10.49
N GLY A 191 -6.88 -2.68 -9.42
CA GLY A 191 -7.14 -3.60 -8.31
C GLY A 191 -7.83 -4.89 -8.78
N CYS A 192 -8.81 -4.78 -9.67
CA CYS A 192 -9.46 -5.93 -10.29
C CYS A 192 -8.47 -6.79 -11.11
N SER A 193 -7.54 -6.15 -11.82
CA SER A 193 -6.48 -6.85 -12.56
C SER A 193 -5.49 -7.55 -11.64
N LEU A 194 -5.11 -6.91 -10.54
CA LEU A 194 -4.24 -7.50 -9.51
C LEU A 194 -4.88 -8.73 -8.89
N SER A 195 -6.15 -8.67 -8.49
CA SER A 195 -6.88 -9.79 -7.89
C SER A 195 -6.99 -11.00 -8.82
N ARG A 196 -7.04 -10.77 -10.13
CA ARG A 196 -7.12 -11.85 -11.12
C ARG A 196 -5.78 -12.51 -11.43
N ARG A 197 -4.67 -11.82 -11.17
CA ARG A 197 -3.32 -12.23 -11.61
C ARG A 197 -2.36 -12.53 -10.48
N THR A 198 -2.72 -12.14 -9.27
CA THR A 198 -1.91 -12.30 -8.07
C THR A 198 -2.77 -12.80 -6.91
N SER A 199 -2.13 -13.15 -5.81
CA SER A 199 -2.83 -13.47 -4.54
C SER A 199 -3.30 -12.23 -3.77
N VAL A 200 -2.97 -11.03 -4.25
CA VAL A 200 -3.38 -9.78 -3.60
C VAL A 200 -4.79 -9.41 -4.02
N VAL A 201 -5.66 -9.19 -3.05
CA VAL A 201 -7.01 -8.67 -3.25
C VAL A 201 -7.08 -7.27 -2.67
N PRO A 202 -6.87 -6.23 -3.48
CA PRO A 202 -6.93 -4.86 -2.98
C PRO A 202 -8.35 -4.47 -2.58
N GLY A 203 -8.44 -3.69 -1.49
CA GLY A 203 -9.69 -3.00 -1.15
C GLY A 203 -9.99 -1.85 -2.11
N ALA A 204 -11.13 -1.18 -1.90
CA ALA A 204 -11.50 -0.01 -2.70
C ALA A 204 -10.44 1.09 -2.61
N PRO A 205 -10.07 1.75 -3.73
CA PRO A 205 -9.11 2.86 -3.73
C PRO A 205 -9.58 4.03 -2.86
N ILE A 206 -8.63 4.73 -2.25
CA ILE A 206 -8.90 5.87 -1.37
C ILE A 206 -8.29 7.14 -1.97
N GLY A 207 -9.10 8.22 -2.03
CA GLY A 207 -8.63 9.57 -2.35
C GLY A 207 -7.92 10.19 -1.15
N LEU A 208 -6.75 10.77 -1.37
CA LEU A 208 -5.86 11.29 -0.35
C LEU A 208 -5.68 12.79 -0.48
N ASP A 209 -5.84 13.50 0.61
CA ASP A 209 -5.42 14.89 0.75
C ASP A 209 -3.96 14.90 1.23
N VAL A 210 -3.03 15.23 0.34
CA VAL A 210 -1.59 15.27 0.63
C VAL A 210 -1.24 16.22 1.79
N GLU A 211 -2.10 17.20 2.06
CA GLU A 211 -1.91 18.18 3.14
C GLU A 211 -2.31 17.63 4.53
N ARG A 212 -3.07 16.54 4.60
CA ARG A 212 -3.66 16.06 5.85
C ARG A 212 -3.47 14.57 6.11
N ASP A 213 -3.57 13.76 5.06
CA ASP A 213 -3.66 12.31 5.21
C ASP A 213 -2.28 11.66 5.38
N GLU A 214 -2.25 10.53 6.08
CA GLU A 214 -1.06 9.71 6.25
C GLU A 214 -0.86 8.83 5.01
N LEU A 215 0.27 9.02 4.33
CA LEU A 215 0.59 8.33 3.08
C LEU A 215 1.16 6.92 3.31
N ALA A 216 1.74 6.65 4.48
CA ALA A 216 2.47 5.41 4.78
C ALA A 216 1.62 4.14 4.69
N PHE A 217 0.29 4.25 4.70
CA PHE A 217 -0.63 3.12 4.60
C PHE A 217 -0.76 2.55 3.18
N PHE A 218 -0.26 3.27 2.17
CA PHE A 218 -0.48 2.94 0.77
C PHE A 218 0.82 2.48 0.10
N PRO A 219 0.87 1.28 -0.51
CA PRO A 219 2.08 0.82 -1.21
C PRO A 219 2.32 1.59 -2.51
N LEU A 220 1.26 2.07 -3.13
CA LEU A 220 1.30 2.85 -4.36
C LEU A 220 0.30 4.00 -4.29
N ILE A 221 0.78 5.20 -4.62
CA ILE A 221 -0.04 6.40 -4.75
C ILE A 221 0.01 6.88 -6.20
N TYR A 222 -1.15 7.01 -6.82
CA TYR A 222 -1.30 7.61 -8.15
C TYR A 222 -1.53 9.11 -8.02
N TRP A 223 -0.77 9.89 -8.74
CA TRP A 223 -0.87 11.35 -8.71
C TRP A 223 -1.07 11.94 -10.09
N PRO A 224 -2.29 12.20 -10.51
CA PRO A 224 -2.56 12.89 -11.78
C PRO A 224 -2.22 14.37 -11.67
N MET A 225 -1.46 14.90 -12.62
CA MET A 225 -1.16 16.31 -12.68
C MET A 225 -2.29 17.08 -13.36
N THR A 226 -2.61 18.24 -12.79
CA THR A 226 -3.63 19.16 -13.30
C THR A 226 -3.06 20.56 -13.45
N GLU A 227 -3.62 21.37 -14.34
CA GLU A 227 -3.15 22.76 -14.57
C GLU A 227 -3.29 23.67 -13.34
N ARG A 228 -4.17 23.31 -12.41
CA ARG A 228 -4.55 24.15 -11.25
C ARG A 228 -4.17 23.54 -9.91
N GLN A 229 -3.12 22.78 -9.88
CA GLN A 229 -2.68 22.20 -8.61
C GLN A 229 -2.05 23.26 -7.71
N ALA A 230 -2.49 23.32 -6.45
CA ALA A 230 -1.94 24.24 -5.47
C ALA A 230 -0.49 23.85 -5.12
N PRO A 231 0.39 24.82 -4.84
CA PRO A 231 1.71 24.53 -4.31
C PRO A 231 1.63 23.74 -3.00
N LEU A 232 2.55 22.81 -2.80
CA LEU A 232 2.64 22.01 -1.60
C LEU A 232 3.13 22.87 -0.42
N SER A 233 2.52 22.68 0.75
CA SER A 233 3.08 23.20 2.00
C SER A 233 4.37 22.48 2.39
N ASP A 234 5.17 23.09 3.27
CA ASP A 234 6.38 22.44 3.81
C ASP A 234 6.03 21.16 4.59
N GLY A 235 4.86 21.14 5.25
CA GLY A 235 4.34 19.98 5.93
C GLY A 235 4.03 18.82 4.97
N ALA A 236 3.39 19.11 3.84
CA ALA A 236 3.11 18.12 2.80
C ALA A 236 4.41 17.60 2.15
N ARG A 237 5.37 18.48 1.84
CA ARG A 237 6.69 18.07 1.36
C ARG A 237 7.40 17.13 2.33
N GLY A 238 7.36 17.44 3.62
CA GLY A 238 7.93 16.59 4.65
C GLY A 238 7.30 15.19 4.69
N ARG A 239 5.97 15.07 4.57
CA ARG A 239 5.26 13.79 4.51
C ARG A 239 5.61 12.99 3.26
N ILE A 240 5.62 13.64 2.09
CA ILE A 240 5.99 12.99 0.83
C ILE A 240 7.42 12.47 0.90
N ASN A 241 8.38 13.29 1.34
CA ASN A 241 9.77 12.88 1.48
C ASN A 241 9.93 11.72 2.47
N SER A 242 9.18 11.73 3.57
CA SER A 242 9.17 10.61 4.52
C SER A 242 8.60 9.34 3.89
N PHE A 243 7.50 9.46 3.15
CA PHE A 243 6.88 8.34 2.42
C PHE A 243 7.84 7.70 1.43
N LEU A 244 8.51 8.51 0.60
CA LEU A 244 9.48 8.02 -0.39
C LEU A 244 10.69 7.36 0.27
N ARG A 245 11.23 7.94 1.35
CA ARG A 245 12.36 7.36 2.10
C ARG A 245 12.02 6.04 2.79
N ASN A 246 10.76 5.85 3.15
CA ASN A 246 10.29 4.62 3.79
C ASN A 246 9.83 3.55 2.79
N GLY A 247 10.13 3.70 1.51
CA GLY A 247 9.86 2.71 0.47
C GLY A 247 8.51 2.83 -0.21
N GLY A 248 7.78 3.91 0.05
CA GLY A 248 6.54 4.21 -0.68
C GLY A 248 6.80 4.55 -2.14
N THR A 249 5.85 4.22 -3.02
CA THR A 249 5.95 4.49 -4.46
C THR A 249 4.89 5.49 -4.90
N ILE A 250 5.30 6.52 -5.66
CA ILE A 250 4.39 7.48 -6.29
C ILE A 250 4.51 7.36 -7.81
N LEU A 251 3.37 7.16 -8.46
CA LEU A 251 3.22 7.25 -9.92
C LEU A 251 2.65 8.61 -10.26
N PHE A 252 3.50 9.52 -10.72
CA PHE A 252 3.09 10.81 -11.29
C PHE A 252 2.66 10.61 -12.74
N ASP A 253 1.50 11.12 -13.10
CA ASP A 253 0.97 11.06 -14.47
C ASP A 253 0.68 12.47 -14.97
N THR A 254 1.50 12.97 -15.87
CA THR A 254 1.34 14.32 -16.41
C THR A 254 0.16 14.43 -17.38
N ARG A 255 -0.27 13.30 -17.95
CA ARG A 255 -1.40 13.20 -18.89
C ARG A 255 -1.21 14.00 -20.19
N ASP A 256 0.03 14.37 -20.49
CA ASP A 256 0.40 15.22 -21.63
C ASP A 256 0.69 14.43 -22.91
N GLN A 257 0.61 13.09 -22.90
CA GLN A 257 1.01 12.26 -24.05
C GLN A 257 0.32 12.69 -25.36
N ASN A 258 -0.96 12.99 -25.28
CA ASN A 258 -1.74 13.45 -26.44
C ASN A 258 -1.38 14.87 -26.90
N LEU A 259 -0.74 15.68 -26.04
CA LEU A 259 -0.39 17.06 -26.31
C LEU A 259 1.05 17.20 -26.81
N SER A 260 1.89 16.21 -26.61
CA SER A 260 3.33 16.22 -26.91
C SER A 260 3.68 16.24 -28.39
N GLY A 261 2.72 16.02 -29.29
CA GLY A 261 2.93 16.06 -30.75
C GLY A 261 3.24 17.44 -31.32
N ILE A 262 3.15 18.50 -30.54
CA ILE A 262 3.32 19.92 -31.03
C ILE A 262 4.59 20.55 -30.44
N GLY A 263 5.57 19.79 -29.97
CA GLY A 263 6.91 20.28 -29.59
C GLY A 263 6.98 21.16 -28.35
N GLY A 264 5.96 21.18 -27.52
CA GLY A 264 5.88 21.97 -26.28
C GLY A 264 5.89 21.09 -25.01
N VAL A 265 6.32 21.70 -23.89
CA VAL A 265 6.14 21.13 -22.56
C VAL A 265 4.66 21.29 -22.22
N GLY A 266 3.95 20.16 -22.00
CA GLY A 266 2.53 20.19 -21.67
C GLY A 266 2.25 20.79 -20.28
N PRO A 267 1.00 21.18 -20.00
CA PRO A 267 0.62 21.82 -18.74
C PRO A 267 0.84 20.90 -17.55
N GLY A 268 0.58 19.58 -17.68
CA GLY A 268 0.85 18.61 -16.63
C GLY A 268 2.32 18.48 -16.28
N THR A 269 3.20 18.56 -17.28
CA THR A 269 4.66 18.56 -17.05
C THR A 269 5.12 19.84 -16.34
N GLN A 270 4.51 20.99 -16.65
CA GLN A 270 4.82 22.24 -15.95
C GLN A 270 4.39 22.17 -14.48
N THR A 271 3.20 21.68 -14.22
CA THR A 271 2.68 21.47 -12.86
C THR A 271 3.54 20.48 -12.10
N LEU A 272 3.92 19.36 -12.74
CA LEU A 272 4.81 18.39 -12.11
C LEU A 272 6.11 19.04 -11.66
N ARG A 273 6.77 19.81 -12.51
CA ARG A 273 8.02 20.51 -12.15
C ARG A 273 7.85 21.40 -10.92
N ALA A 274 6.76 22.16 -10.85
CA ALA A 274 6.46 22.99 -9.69
C ALA A 274 6.14 22.16 -8.43
N THR A 275 5.47 21.02 -8.61
CA THR A 275 5.09 20.14 -7.48
C THR A 275 6.31 19.44 -6.90
N VAL A 276 7.23 18.97 -7.74
CA VAL A 276 8.41 18.23 -7.27
C VAL A 276 9.53 19.16 -6.77
N GLU A 277 9.41 20.46 -6.97
CA GLU A 277 10.36 21.44 -6.44
C GLU A 277 10.38 21.37 -4.91
N GLY A 278 11.55 21.09 -4.35
CA GLY A 278 11.74 20.90 -2.90
C GLY A 278 11.39 19.51 -2.37
N LEU A 279 11.12 18.52 -3.25
CA LEU A 279 11.07 17.13 -2.89
C LEU A 279 12.44 16.47 -3.09
N ASP A 280 12.76 15.50 -2.22
CA ASP A 280 13.98 14.68 -2.29
C ASP A 280 13.84 13.62 -3.39
N ILE A 281 13.67 14.04 -4.64
CA ILE A 281 13.57 13.14 -5.78
C ILE A 281 14.97 12.95 -6.38
N PRO A 282 15.49 11.72 -6.42
CA PRO A 282 16.79 11.45 -7.05
C PRO A 282 16.73 11.66 -8.54
N ALA A 283 17.91 11.65 -9.19
CA ALA A 283 18.00 11.75 -10.64
C ALA A 283 17.15 10.67 -11.33
N LEU A 284 16.32 11.10 -12.25
CA LEU A 284 15.44 10.23 -13.02
C LEU A 284 16.06 9.94 -14.38
N LEU A 285 15.87 8.72 -14.86
CA LEU A 285 16.26 8.30 -16.20
C LEU A 285 15.09 7.61 -16.89
N GLU A 286 15.10 7.60 -18.21
CA GLU A 286 14.15 6.78 -18.97
C GLU A 286 14.36 5.31 -18.61
N ILE A 287 13.27 4.58 -18.38
CA ILE A 287 13.31 3.22 -17.89
C ILE A 287 14.19 2.32 -18.76
N PRO A 288 15.23 1.67 -18.22
CA PRO A 288 16.08 0.79 -19.00
C PRO A 288 15.36 -0.53 -19.31
N ALA A 289 15.67 -1.17 -20.44
CA ALA A 289 15.08 -2.44 -20.87
C ALA A 289 15.24 -3.59 -19.85
N GLY A 290 16.23 -3.48 -18.95
CA GLY A 290 16.47 -4.45 -17.87
C GLY A 290 15.70 -4.23 -16.59
N HIS A 291 14.92 -3.15 -16.46
CA HIS A 291 14.24 -2.76 -15.24
C HIS A 291 13.13 -3.75 -14.86
N VAL A 292 12.86 -3.90 -13.55
CA VAL A 292 11.83 -4.84 -13.04
C VAL A 292 10.47 -4.60 -13.67
N LEU A 293 10.06 -3.34 -13.84
CA LEU A 293 8.77 -2.99 -14.43
C LEU A 293 8.61 -3.45 -15.88
N THR A 294 9.70 -3.71 -16.62
CA THR A 294 9.65 -4.21 -17.99
C THR A 294 9.51 -5.73 -18.07
N LYS A 295 9.68 -6.46 -16.95
CA LYS A 295 9.81 -7.91 -16.93
C LYS A 295 8.96 -8.63 -15.87
N ALA A 296 8.24 -7.88 -15.01
CA ALA A 296 7.57 -8.46 -13.85
C ALA A 296 6.50 -9.50 -14.21
N PHE A 297 5.67 -9.24 -15.23
CA PHE A 297 4.63 -10.15 -15.72
C PHE A 297 4.70 -10.39 -17.22
N TYR A 298 5.13 -9.38 -17.97
CA TYR A 298 5.26 -9.38 -19.42
C TYR A 298 6.58 -8.74 -19.78
N LEU A 299 7.10 -9.11 -20.95
CA LEU A 299 8.18 -8.35 -21.56
C LEU A 299 7.56 -7.12 -22.23
N LEU A 300 7.69 -5.99 -21.57
CA LEU A 300 7.17 -4.74 -22.06
C LEU A 300 8.28 -3.96 -22.78
N HIS A 301 8.02 -3.56 -24.00
CA HIS A 301 8.89 -2.66 -24.76
C HIS A 301 8.41 -1.22 -24.67
N GLU A 302 7.13 -1.03 -24.36
CA GLU A 302 6.44 0.24 -24.20
C GLU A 302 5.50 0.18 -23.02
N PHE A 303 5.10 1.32 -22.49
CA PHE A 303 4.18 1.44 -21.36
C PHE A 303 2.87 2.09 -21.83
N PRO A 304 1.99 1.33 -22.49
CA PRO A 304 0.75 1.85 -22.98
C PRO A 304 -0.15 2.28 -21.81
N GLY A 305 -0.70 3.47 -21.92
CA GLY A 305 -1.79 3.94 -21.09
C GLY A 305 -3.04 4.07 -21.94
N ARG A 306 -3.68 5.25 -21.89
CA ARG A 306 -4.79 5.59 -22.79
C ARG A 306 -4.33 5.76 -24.22
N TRP A 307 -3.07 6.20 -24.39
CA TRP A 307 -2.43 6.47 -25.68
C TRP A 307 -1.24 5.52 -25.85
N GLU A 308 -0.76 5.40 -27.09
CA GLU A 308 0.43 4.62 -27.42
C GLU A 308 1.73 5.35 -27.16
N GLY A 309 2.85 4.62 -27.12
CA GLY A 309 4.21 5.20 -27.12
C GLY A 309 4.61 5.94 -25.84
N GLY A 310 3.99 5.67 -24.72
CA GLY A 310 4.30 6.33 -23.45
C GLY A 310 5.69 6.01 -22.94
N ARG A 311 6.45 7.06 -22.56
CA ARG A 311 7.73 6.91 -21.86
C ARG A 311 7.49 6.92 -20.36
N LEU A 312 8.25 6.08 -19.66
CA LEU A 312 8.34 6.13 -18.20
C LEU A 312 9.73 6.57 -17.78
N PHE A 313 9.75 7.44 -16.78
CA PHE A 313 10.97 7.85 -16.11
C PHE A 313 10.95 7.27 -14.70
N VAL A 314 12.05 6.69 -14.29
CA VAL A 314 12.21 6.02 -13.01
C VAL A 314 13.49 6.52 -12.34
N GLN A 315 13.55 6.35 -11.04
CA GLN A 315 14.77 6.58 -10.28
C GLN A 315 15.88 5.68 -10.79
N GLN A 316 17.08 6.21 -10.87
CA GLN A 316 18.27 5.40 -11.18
C GLN A 316 18.38 4.27 -10.17
N PRO A 317 18.52 3.01 -10.63
CA PRO A 317 18.66 1.89 -9.73
C PRO A 317 19.89 2.08 -8.83
N ASP A 318 19.64 2.18 -7.53
CA ASP A 318 20.68 2.09 -6.52
C ASP A 318 20.38 0.82 -5.70
N GLU A 319 21.22 -0.19 -5.80
CA GLU A 319 21.07 -1.47 -5.09
C GLU A 319 21.03 -1.29 -3.56
N ARG A 320 21.44 -0.13 -3.07
CA ARG A 320 21.46 0.20 -1.64
C ARG A 320 20.15 0.80 -1.13
N VAL A 321 19.25 1.20 -2.04
CA VAL A 321 18.00 1.86 -1.70
C VAL A 321 16.84 1.05 -2.28
N ASN A 322 15.88 0.67 -1.44
CA ASN A 322 14.64 -0.02 -1.81
C ASN A 322 14.82 -1.26 -2.70
N ASP A 323 15.92 -2.01 -2.53
CA ASP A 323 16.20 -3.24 -3.28
C ASP A 323 16.05 -3.06 -4.82
N GLY A 324 16.41 -1.88 -5.34
CA GLY A 324 16.31 -1.54 -6.74
C GLY A 324 14.90 -1.21 -7.23
N VAL A 325 13.92 -1.07 -6.32
CA VAL A 325 12.57 -0.63 -6.67
C VAL A 325 12.52 0.90 -6.69
N SER A 326 11.99 1.46 -7.78
CA SER A 326 11.86 2.92 -7.92
C SER A 326 10.73 3.46 -7.05
N SER A 327 11.05 4.39 -6.15
CA SER A 327 10.05 5.10 -5.34
C SER A 327 9.28 6.15 -6.15
N VAL A 328 9.86 6.64 -7.25
CA VAL A 328 9.26 7.63 -8.13
C VAL A 328 9.18 7.09 -9.55
N ILE A 329 7.97 7.11 -10.09
CA ILE A 329 7.67 6.76 -11.48
C ILE A 329 6.94 7.94 -12.10
N ILE A 330 7.41 8.42 -13.26
CA ILE A 330 6.76 9.50 -13.98
C ILE A 330 6.36 9.00 -15.35
N GLY A 331 5.11 9.21 -15.70
CA GLY A 331 4.55 8.94 -17.02
C GLY A 331 3.67 10.08 -17.51
N ALA A 332 3.20 9.98 -18.76
CA ALA A 332 2.36 11.00 -19.38
C ALA A 332 1.10 10.43 -20.03
N ASN A 333 0.81 9.15 -19.84
CA ASN A 333 -0.04 8.39 -20.74
C ASN A 333 -1.47 8.20 -20.23
N ASP A 334 -1.94 9.03 -19.29
CA ASP A 334 -3.30 9.00 -18.72
C ASP A 334 -3.69 7.57 -18.29
N PHE A 335 -2.86 7.00 -17.42
CA PHE A 335 -2.98 5.61 -16.99
C PHE A 335 -4.31 5.31 -16.29
N ALA A 336 -4.79 6.24 -15.46
CA ALA A 336 -6.05 6.04 -14.78
C ALA A 336 -7.21 5.88 -15.76
N SER A 337 -7.26 6.67 -16.83
CA SER A 337 -8.28 6.52 -17.87
C SER A 337 -8.19 5.16 -18.59
N ALA A 338 -6.96 4.67 -18.81
CA ALA A 338 -6.77 3.35 -19.44
C ALA A 338 -7.27 2.20 -18.57
N TRP A 339 -7.14 2.33 -17.24
CA TRP A 339 -7.55 1.30 -16.28
C TRP A 339 -8.99 1.45 -15.82
N ALA A 340 -9.64 2.60 -16.06
CA ALA A 340 -10.96 2.91 -15.54
C ALA A 340 -12.04 1.94 -16.07
N ILE A 341 -12.74 1.34 -15.13
CA ILE A 341 -13.88 0.45 -15.40
C ILE A 341 -15.13 1.00 -14.73
N ASP A 342 -16.28 0.76 -15.37
CA ASP A 342 -17.59 1.05 -14.80
C ASP A 342 -18.02 -0.02 -13.77
N ALA A 343 -19.19 0.17 -13.18
CA ALA A 343 -19.77 -0.78 -12.23
C ALA A 343 -20.02 -2.19 -12.82
N THR A 344 -20.05 -2.31 -14.15
CA THR A 344 -20.22 -3.59 -14.85
C THR A 344 -18.88 -4.23 -15.22
N GLY A 345 -17.76 -3.57 -14.91
CA GLY A 345 -16.41 -4.03 -15.25
C GLY A 345 -15.98 -3.74 -16.70
N ARG A 346 -16.71 -2.86 -17.40
CA ARG A 346 -16.37 -2.46 -18.77
C ARG A 346 -15.46 -1.24 -18.75
N PRO A 347 -14.50 -1.11 -19.70
CA PRO A 347 -13.70 0.09 -19.85
C PRO A 347 -14.57 1.36 -20.01
N MET A 348 -14.26 2.39 -19.23
CA MET A 348 -14.97 3.68 -19.30
C MET A 348 -14.49 4.55 -20.47
N PHE A 349 -13.25 4.39 -20.87
CA PHE A 349 -12.64 5.19 -21.94
C PHE A 349 -12.07 4.27 -23.02
N PRO A 350 -12.10 4.70 -24.28
CA PRO A 350 -11.39 3.99 -25.34
C PRO A 350 -9.88 4.09 -25.08
N VAL A 351 -9.21 2.97 -25.17
CA VAL A 351 -7.76 2.89 -25.27
C VAL A 351 -7.44 2.90 -26.76
N MET A 352 -6.60 3.81 -27.19
CA MET A 352 -6.20 3.86 -28.60
C MET A 352 -5.25 2.68 -28.87
N PRO A 353 -5.65 1.71 -29.69
CA PRO A 353 -4.71 0.67 -30.10
C PRO A 353 -3.62 1.30 -30.93
N GLY A 354 -2.44 0.71 -30.88
CA GLY A 354 -1.35 1.07 -31.71
C GLY A 354 -1.70 1.07 -33.18
N SER A 355 -1.30 2.12 -33.87
CA SER A 355 -1.33 2.19 -35.33
C SER A 355 -0.20 1.37 -35.94
#